data_17ff2a068e235a678fea9f3a64b64d79
#
_entry.id   17ff2a068e235a678fea9f3a64b64d79
#
_cell.length_a   1.000
_cell.length_b   1.000
_cell.length_c   1.000
_cell.angle_alpha   90.00
_cell.angle_beta   90.00
_cell.angle_gamma   90.00
#
_symmetry.space_group_name_H-M   'P 1'
#
loop_
_entity.id
_entity.type
_entity.pdbx_description
1 polymer ?
#
loop_
_entity_poly.entity_id
_entity_poly.type
_entity_poly.pdbx_seq_one_letter_code
_entity_poly.pdbx_strand_id
1 'polypeptide(L)'
;KKTDTLSGGQKTRVALGKLLLTDPDILLLDEPTNHLDLNSISWLETYLMNYNGAVFIVSHDRFFLNRVVTKVIEIENGALSMYMGNYRAYSEKKQQIRDAKLKEYFNQQREIKHQQAVIEKLRSFNREKSIRRAESREKLLEKITIVDKPQEAVREMHFSLEPYCVSGNDVLTVEHLSKQFDTQLLFQDVSFEIKRGEHVAVIGDNGTGKTTLLKILNQVIKADNGSFTLGAKVQIGYYDQEHHVLHDDKTIFEEISDDYPHLTNTEIRNTLAAFQFTGDEVFQVIHSLSGGEKGRVSLAKLMLSEANFLILDEPTNHLDIASKEILEEALNNYTGTILYVSHDRYFINSTASRILELVNQTFVNYIGNYDYYLEKKDELTQTYASSQIQRQ
;
A
#
# COMPACT_ATOMS: atom_id res chain seq x y z
N LYS A 1 23.63 20.45 -15.21
CA LYS A 1 24.14 19.82 -13.96
C LYS A 1 24.92 18.57 -14.35
N LYS A 2 26.04 18.26 -13.66
CA LYS A 2 26.76 16.98 -13.86
C LYS A 2 25.92 15.85 -13.27
N THR A 3 25.96 14.66 -13.88
CA THR A 3 25.18 13.49 -13.44
C THR A 3 25.45 13.07 -11.99
N ASP A 4 26.63 13.35 -11.48
CA ASP A 4 27.04 13.02 -10.11
C ASP A 4 26.32 13.86 -9.04
N THR A 5 25.78 15.03 -9.42
CA THR A 5 25.04 15.92 -8.51
C THR A 5 23.51 15.70 -8.53
N LEU A 6 23.03 14.69 -9.25
CA LEU A 6 21.61 14.36 -9.35
C LEU A 6 21.19 13.46 -8.21
N SER A 7 19.95 13.69 -7.70
CA SER A 7 19.30 12.75 -6.76
C SER A 7 19.02 11.41 -7.45
N GLY A 8 18.78 10.35 -6.65
CA GLY A 8 18.44 9.01 -7.17
C GLY A 8 17.31 9.07 -8.21
N GLY A 9 16.18 9.69 -7.87
CA GLY A 9 15.06 9.83 -8.79
C GLY A 9 15.35 10.69 -10.05
N GLN A 10 16.25 11.69 -9.95
CA GLN A 10 16.70 12.44 -11.13
C GLN A 10 17.58 11.58 -12.04
N LYS A 11 18.44 10.73 -11.48
CA LYS A 11 19.26 9.79 -12.26
C LYS A 11 18.38 8.78 -12.98
N THR A 12 17.37 8.22 -12.32
CA THR A 12 16.41 7.29 -12.92
C THR A 12 15.66 7.94 -14.08
N ARG A 13 15.16 9.17 -13.92
CA ARG A 13 14.50 9.92 -15.02
C ARG A 13 15.42 10.17 -16.22
N VAL A 14 16.67 10.52 -15.99
CA VAL A 14 17.65 10.71 -17.07
C VAL A 14 17.98 9.39 -17.78
N ALA A 15 18.15 8.29 -17.03
CA ALA A 15 18.39 6.96 -17.59
C ALA A 15 17.20 6.46 -18.42
N LEU A 16 15.98 6.64 -17.91
CA LEU A 16 14.75 6.32 -18.62
C LEU A 16 14.63 7.15 -19.91
N GLY A 17 14.81 8.48 -19.84
CA GLY A 17 14.77 9.35 -21.00
C GLY A 17 15.81 8.96 -22.06
N LYS A 18 17.04 8.61 -21.65
CA LYS A 18 18.07 8.10 -22.56
C LYS A 18 17.65 6.80 -23.23
N LEU A 19 17.08 5.85 -22.50
CA LEU A 19 16.60 4.57 -23.02
C LEU A 19 15.48 4.80 -24.04
N LEU A 20 14.50 5.63 -23.72
CA LEU A 20 13.37 5.92 -24.61
C LEU A 20 13.78 6.63 -25.91
N LEU A 21 14.83 7.44 -25.87
CA LEU A 21 15.39 8.10 -27.08
C LEU A 21 16.09 7.13 -28.03
N THR A 22 16.46 5.92 -27.59
CA THR A 22 17.08 4.90 -28.48
C THR A 22 16.06 4.15 -29.33
N ASP A 23 14.77 4.29 -29.04
CA ASP A 23 13.62 3.69 -29.73
C ASP A 23 13.84 2.20 -30.13
N PRO A 24 14.12 1.31 -29.15
CA PRO A 24 14.43 -0.09 -29.43
C PRO A 24 13.17 -0.87 -29.80
N ASP A 25 13.28 -1.94 -30.59
CA ASP A 25 12.15 -2.81 -30.96
C ASP A 25 11.50 -3.49 -29.74
N ILE A 26 12.27 -3.73 -28.67
CA ILE A 26 11.82 -4.34 -27.42
C ILE A 26 12.30 -3.50 -26.24
N LEU A 27 11.38 -3.07 -25.42
CA LEU A 27 11.62 -2.28 -24.21
C LEU A 27 11.33 -3.13 -22.97
N LEU A 28 12.33 -3.27 -22.10
CA LEU A 28 12.18 -3.97 -20.80
C LEU A 28 12.27 -2.94 -19.69
N LEU A 29 11.21 -2.82 -18.89
CA LEU A 29 11.10 -1.86 -17.78
C LEU A 29 10.83 -2.60 -16.46
N ASP A 30 11.69 -2.37 -15.48
CA ASP A 30 11.54 -2.88 -14.12
C ASP A 30 11.22 -1.71 -13.20
N GLU A 31 10.03 -1.75 -12.57
CA GLU A 31 9.48 -0.73 -11.68
C GLU A 31 9.68 0.72 -12.19
N PRO A 32 9.25 1.05 -13.43
CA PRO A 32 9.56 2.33 -14.05
C PRO A 32 8.87 3.53 -13.39
N THR A 33 7.83 3.30 -12.59
CA THR A 33 7.08 4.34 -11.87
C THR A 33 7.73 4.73 -10.54
N ASN A 34 8.66 3.92 -10.02
CA ASN A 34 9.33 4.21 -8.76
C ASN A 34 10.08 5.54 -8.81
N HIS A 35 9.90 6.36 -7.78
CA HIS A 35 10.50 7.69 -7.64
C HIS A 35 10.06 8.73 -8.69
N LEU A 36 9.07 8.41 -9.52
CA LEU A 36 8.44 9.38 -10.41
C LEU A 36 7.28 10.10 -9.71
N ASP A 37 7.13 11.38 -9.99
CA ASP A 37 5.94 12.13 -9.61
C ASP A 37 4.76 11.85 -10.55
N LEU A 38 3.56 12.23 -10.14
CA LEU A 38 2.32 11.95 -10.88
C LEU A 38 2.36 12.49 -12.33
N ASN A 39 2.98 13.65 -12.56
CA ASN A 39 3.12 14.24 -13.90
C ASN A 39 4.07 13.42 -14.76
N SER A 40 5.21 12.98 -14.22
CA SER A 40 6.17 12.11 -14.92
C SER A 40 5.58 10.73 -15.26
N ILE A 41 4.78 10.15 -14.34
CA ILE A 41 4.08 8.90 -14.59
C ILE A 41 3.07 9.08 -15.74
N SER A 42 2.26 10.14 -15.72
CA SER A 42 1.28 10.41 -16.77
C SER A 42 1.93 10.60 -18.15
N TRP A 43 3.08 11.28 -18.19
CA TRP A 43 3.87 11.41 -19.41
C TRP A 43 4.37 10.05 -19.90
N LEU A 44 4.93 9.21 -19.01
CA LEU A 44 5.42 7.88 -19.35
C LEU A 44 4.28 6.98 -19.88
N GLU A 45 3.11 7.01 -19.26
CA GLU A 45 1.92 6.30 -19.76
C GLU A 45 1.59 6.70 -21.19
N THR A 46 1.52 8.00 -21.45
CA THR A 46 1.19 8.52 -22.79
C THR A 46 2.25 8.10 -23.82
N TYR A 47 3.52 8.11 -23.45
CA TYR A 47 4.61 7.64 -24.30
C TYR A 47 4.49 6.15 -24.64
N LEU A 48 4.30 5.30 -23.60
CA LEU A 48 4.23 3.85 -23.79
C LEU A 48 2.97 3.39 -24.53
N MET A 49 1.85 4.07 -24.37
CA MET A 49 0.61 3.81 -25.13
C MET A 49 0.77 4.05 -26.64
N ASN A 50 1.67 4.95 -27.01
CA ASN A 50 1.97 5.28 -28.41
C ASN A 50 3.25 4.61 -28.93
N TYR A 51 3.86 3.71 -28.14
CA TYR A 51 5.09 3.03 -28.52
C TYR A 51 4.81 1.94 -29.54
N ASN A 52 5.58 1.91 -30.65
CA ASN A 52 5.37 0.95 -31.74
C ASN A 52 6.01 -0.42 -31.51
N GLY A 53 7.01 -0.50 -30.59
CA GLY A 53 7.71 -1.73 -30.25
C GLY A 53 6.99 -2.58 -29.20
N ALA A 54 7.56 -3.72 -28.86
CA ALA A 54 7.08 -4.56 -27.76
C ALA A 54 7.57 -3.99 -26.42
N VAL A 55 6.67 -3.90 -25.43
CA VAL A 55 7.02 -3.42 -24.09
C VAL A 55 6.71 -4.51 -23.06
N PHE A 56 7.72 -4.88 -22.27
CA PHE A 56 7.59 -5.72 -21.09
C PHE A 56 7.82 -4.89 -19.83
N ILE A 57 6.87 -4.94 -18.92
CA ILE A 57 6.88 -4.13 -17.71
C ILE A 57 6.70 -5.03 -16.49
N VAL A 58 7.59 -4.89 -15.52
CA VAL A 58 7.38 -5.36 -14.15
C VAL A 58 6.99 -4.14 -13.32
N SER A 59 5.83 -4.16 -12.67
CA SER A 59 5.39 -3.05 -11.83
C SER A 59 4.36 -3.46 -10.79
N HIS A 60 4.37 -2.78 -9.65
CA HIS A 60 3.38 -2.86 -8.58
C HIS A 60 2.40 -1.66 -8.60
N ASP A 61 2.46 -0.80 -9.62
CA ASP A 61 1.50 0.28 -9.84
C ASP A 61 0.28 -0.22 -10.64
N ARG A 62 -0.80 -0.54 -9.94
CA ARG A 62 -2.04 -1.07 -10.52
C ARG A 62 -2.68 -0.09 -11.52
N PHE A 63 -2.61 1.22 -11.25
CA PHE A 63 -3.19 2.24 -12.12
C PHE A 63 -2.40 2.34 -13.43
N PHE A 64 -1.08 2.35 -13.34
CA PHE A 64 -0.19 2.35 -14.49
C PHE A 64 -0.39 1.10 -15.36
N LEU A 65 -0.37 -0.10 -14.75
CA LEU A 65 -0.62 -1.35 -15.45
C LEU A 65 -2.00 -1.36 -16.12
N ASN A 66 -3.02 -0.86 -15.43
CA ASN A 66 -4.38 -0.83 -15.99
C ASN A 66 -4.48 0.02 -17.25
N ARG A 67 -3.65 1.06 -17.36
CA ARG A 67 -3.69 2.01 -18.47
C ARG A 67 -2.81 1.61 -19.65
N VAL A 68 -1.66 0.99 -19.39
CA VAL A 68 -0.62 0.76 -20.40
C VAL A 68 -0.66 -0.67 -20.96
N VAL A 69 -0.96 -1.70 -20.12
CA VAL A 69 -0.79 -3.09 -20.56
C VAL A 69 -2.02 -3.65 -21.27
N THR A 70 -1.78 -4.51 -22.24
CA THR A 70 -2.80 -5.26 -23.00
C THR A 70 -2.82 -6.74 -22.66
N LYS A 71 -1.80 -7.23 -21.96
CA LYS A 71 -1.64 -8.60 -21.47
C LYS A 71 -0.95 -8.58 -20.12
N VAL A 72 -1.35 -9.48 -19.23
CA VAL A 72 -0.70 -9.68 -17.92
C VAL A 72 -0.14 -11.09 -17.88
N ILE A 73 1.12 -11.21 -17.49
CA ILE A 73 1.80 -12.48 -17.22
C ILE A 73 2.03 -12.56 -15.72
N GLU A 74 1.46 -13.56 -15.10
CA GLU A 74 1.62 -13.83 -13.68
C GLU A 74 2.54 -15.02 -13.47
N ILE A 75 3.48 -14.88 -12.55
CA ILE A 75 4.35 -15.97 -12.09
C ILE A 75 3.98 -16.24 -10.62
N GLU A 76 3.37 -17.38 -10.36
CA GLU A 76 2.95 -17.79 -9.03
C GLU A 76 3.35 -19.25 -8.78
N ASN A 77 4.00 -19.54 -7.65
CA ASN A 77 4.46 -20.90 -7.28
C ASN A 77 5.24 -21.64 -8.40
N GLY A 78 6.09 -20.91 -9.15
CA GLY A 78 6.88 -21.46 -10.26
C GLY A 78 6.07 -21.76 -11.53
N ALA A 79 4.78 -21.45 -11.55
CA ALA A 79 3.93 -21.56 -12.74
C ALA A 79 3.68 -20.20 -13.38
N LEU A 80 3.61 -20.18 -14.71
CA LEU A 80 3.33 -19.00 -15.51
C LEU A 80 1.92 -19.06 -16.06
N SER A 81 1.14 -18.00 -15.81
CA SER A 81 -0.22 -17.84 -16.34
C SER A 81 -0.32 -16.55 -17.15
N MET A 82 -1.00 -16.60 -18.29
CA MET A 82 -1.19 -15.43 -19.16
C MET A 82 -2.67 -15.06 -19.23
N TYR A 83 -2.92 -13.77 -19.06
CA TYR A 83 -4.26 -13.18 -19.13
C TYR A 83 -4.31 -12.08 -20.19
N MET A 84 -5.32 -12.13 -21.04
CA MET A 84 -5.56 -11.10 -22.04
C MET A 84 -6.34 -9.95 -21.40
N GLY A 85 -5.93 -8.74 -21.71
CA GLY A 85 -6.53 -7.52 -21.18
C GLY A 85 -5.58 -6.74 -20.26
N ASN A 86 -6.11 -5.67 -19.66
CA ASN A 86 -5.39 -4.84 -18.71
C ASN A 86 -5.41 -5.44 -17.28
N TYR A 87 -4.82 -4.73 -16.33
CA TYR A 87 -4.73 -5.19 -14.94
C TYR A 87 -6.11 -5.47 -14.32
N ARG A 88 -7.12 -4.64 -14.59
CA ARG A 88 -8.49 -4.83 -14.08
C ARG A 88 -9.10 -6.14 -14.60
N ALA A 89 -9.01 -6.40 -15.90
CA ALA A 89 -9.51 -7.63 -16.50
C ALA A 89 -8.80 -8.87 -15.91
N TYR A 90 -7.49 -8.78 -15.68
CA TYR A 90 -6.71 -9.82 -14.98
C TYR A 90 -7.24 -10.04 -13.56
N SER A 91 -7.38 -8.98 -12.75
CA SER A 91 -7.83 -9.07 -11.36
C SER A 91 -9.23 -9.69 -11.24
N GLU A 92 -10.18 -9.25 -12.08
CA GLU A 92 -11.52 -9.82 -12.14
C GLU A 92 -11.50 -11.31 -12.51
N LYS A 93 -10.67 -11.71 -13.48
CA LYS A 93 -10.53 -13.10 -13.91
C LYS A 93 -9.88 -13.97 -12.83
N LYS A 94 -8.83 -13.46 -12.17
CA LYS A 94 -8.16 -14.15 -11.05
C LYS A 94 -9.12 -14.39 -9.90
N GLN A 95 -9.92 -13.37 -9.56
CA GLN A 95 -10.95 -13.49 -8.52
C GLN A 95 -11.98 -14.58 -8.87
N GLN A 96 -12.50 -14.58 -10.10
CA GLN A 96 -13.45 -15.61 -10.55
C GLN A 96 -12.86 -17.04 -10.44
N ILE A 97 -11.61 -17.23 -10.86
CA ILE A 97 -10.92 -18.52 -10.77
C ILE A 97 -10.76 -18.93 -9.31
N ARG A 98 -10.40 -18.01 -8.44
CA ARG A 98 -10.24 -18.24 -7.00
C ARG A 98 -11.57 -18.64 -6.35
N ASP A 99 -12.65 -17.89 -6.63
CA ASP A 99 -13.97 -18.18 -6.08
C ASP A 99 -14.48 -19.55 -6.56
N ALA A 100 -14.22 -19.89 -7.82
CA ALA A 100 -14.54 -21.22 -8.35
C ALA A 100 -13.78 -22.34 -7.61
N LYS A 101 -12.46 -22.18 -7.40
CA LYS A 101 -11.62 -23.13 -6.65
C LYS A 101 -12.06 -23.27 -5.18
N LEU A 102 -12.38 -22.15 -4.52
CA LEU A 102 -12.92 -22.17 -3.15
C LEU A 102 -14.24 -22.91 -3.08
N LYS A 103 -15.15 -22.64 -4.01
CA LYS A 103 -16.44 -23.34 -4.10
C LYS A 103 -16.26 -24.84 -4.32
N GLU A 104 -15.33 -25.23 -5.20
CA GLU A 104 -14.99 -26.64 -5.44
C GLU A 104 -14.44 -27.29 -4.19
N TYR A 105 -13.49 -26.65 -3.49
CA TYR A 105 -12.93 -27.13 -2.23
C TYR A 105 -14.04 -27.36 -1.16
N PHE A 106 -14.89 -26.34 -0.93
CA PHE A 106 -15.95 -26.47 0.08
C PHE A 106 -16.99 -27.55 -0.30
N ASN A 107 -17.31 -27.70 -1.58
CA ASN A 107 -18.21 -28.77 -2.04
C ASN A 107 -17.57 -30.13 -1.81
N GLN A 108 -16.29 -30.31 -2.13
CA GLN A 108 -15.56 -31.55 -1.88
C GLN A 108 -15.48 -31.87 -0.38
N GLN A 109 -15.15 -30.88 0.46
CA GLN A 109 -15.12 -31.09 1.93
C GLN A 109 -16.49 -31.48 2.49
N ARG A 110 -17.56 -30.88 1.96
CA ARG A 110 -18.94 -31.27 2.36
C ARG A 110 -19.27 -32.72 1.97
N GLU A 111 -18.88 -33.10 0.75
CA GLU A 111 -19.08 -34.47 0.27
C GLU A 111 -18.25 -35.48 1.08
N ILE A 112 -16.97 -35.18 1.37
CA ILE A 112 -16.12 -36.04 2.21
C ILE A 112 -16.75 -36.22 3.59
N LYS A 113 -17.18 -35.15 4.26
CA LYS A 113 -17.89 -35.22 5.56
C LYS A 113 -19.17 -36.04 5.48
N HIS A 114 -19.95 -35.87 4.43
CA HIS A 114 -21.16 -36.63 4.22
C HIS A 114 -20.87 -38.14 4.07
N GLN A 115 -19.90 -38.51 3.25
CA GLN A 115 -19.50 -39.91 3.05
C GLN A 115 -18.93 -40.52 4.32
N GLN A 116 -18.12 -39.77 5.09
CA GLN A 116 -17.62 -40.22 6.41
C GLN A 116 -18.79 -40.54 7.39
N ALA A 117 -19.78 -39.65 7.49
CA ALA A 117 -20.94 -39.84 8.33
C ALA A 117 -21.77 -41.07 7.89
N VAL A 118 -21.91 -41.31 6.58
CA VAL A 118 -22.57 -42.49 6.04
C VAL A 118 -21.80 -43.78 6.36
N ILE A 119 -20.48 -43.76 6.26
CA ILE A 119 -19.61 -44.90 6.59
C ILE A 119 -19.73 -45.20 8.07
N GLU A 120 -19.69 -44.23 8.95
CA GLU A 120 -19.82 -44.38 10.39
C GLU A 120 -21.19 -44.98 10.76
N LYS A 121 -22.27 -44.49 10.13
CA LYS A 121 -23.62 -45.04 10.29
C LYS A 121 -23.73 -46.49 9.79
N LEU A 122 -23.08 -46.84 8.68
CA LEU A 122 -23.08 -48.23 8.17
C LEU A 122 -22.31 -49.19 9.11
N ARG A 123 -21.22 -48.73 9.72
CA ARG A 123 -20.46 -49.49 10.73
C ARG A 123 -21.24 -49.69 12.02
N SER A 124 -22.02 -48.69 12.47
CA SER A 124 -22.84 -48.80 13.70
C SER A 124 -23.90 -49.86 13.62
N PHE A 125 -24.36 -50.27 12.44
CA PHE A 125 -25.33 -51.38 12.27
C PHE A 125 -24.75 -52.78 12.54
N ASN A 126 -23.44 -52.94 12.62
CA ASN A 126 -22.69 -54.16 12.94
C ASN A 126 -23.15 -55.42 12.17
N ARG A 127 -23.64 -55.27 10.94
CA ARG A 127 -24.05 -56.35 10.05
C ARG A 127 -23.01 -56.53 8.96
N GLU A 128 -22.63 -57.75 8.63
CA GLU A 128 -21.60 -58.07 7.63
C GLU A 128 -21.81 -57.35 6.28
N LYS A 129 -23.05 -57.31 5.78
CA LYS A 129 -23.41 -56.59 4.55
C LYS A 129 -23.21 -55.06 4.64
N SER A 130 -23.44 -54.47 5.83
CA SER A 130 -23.25 -53.05 6.07
C SER A 130 -21.77 -52.70 6.17
N ILE A 131 -20.96 -53.57 6.80
CA ILE A 131 -19.51 -53.43 6.91
C ILE A 131 -18.86 -53.45 5.51
N ARG A 132 -19.21 -54.43 4.66
CA ARG A 132 -18.70 -54.50 3.27
C ARG A 132 -19.05 -53.24 2.45
N ARG A 133 -20.23 -52.65 2.68
CA ARG A 133 -20.63 -51.39 2.05
C ARG A 133 -19.83 -50.19 2.57
N ALA A 134 -19.51 -50.15 3.85
CA ALA A 134 -18.66 -49.16 4.47
C ALA A 134 -17.23 -49.20 3.87
N GLU A 135 -16.61 -50.37 3.82
CA GLU A 135 -15.28 -50.59 3.23
C GLU A 135 -15.23 -50.21 1.75
N SER A 136 -16.26 -50.52 0.97
CA SER A 136 -16.33 -50.10 -0.43
C SER A 136 -16.37 -48.59 -0.58
N ARG A 137 -17.07 -47.84 0.30
CA ARG A 137 -17.11 -46.39 0.30
C ARG A 137 -15.79 -45.74 0.77
N GLU A 138 -15.13 -46.36 1.75
CA GLU A 138 -13.80 -45.92 2.19
C GLU A 138 -12.79 -46.00 1.04
N LYS A 139 -12.75 -47.12 0.33
CA LYS A 139 -11.90 -47.27 -0.87
C LYS A 139 -12.20 -46.24 -1.97
N LEU A 140 -13.44 -45.75 -2.07
CA LEU A 140 -13.80 -44.69 -2.96
C LEU A 140 -13.28 -43.31 -2.46
N LEU A 141 -13.40 -43.07 -1.14
CA LEU A 141 -12.87 -41.86 -0.52
C LEU A 141 -11.35 -41.75 -0.64
N GLU A 142 -10.62 -42.85 -0.46
CA GLU A 142 -9.15 -42.93 -0.62
C GLU A 142 -8.67 -42.60 -2.04
N LYS A 143 -9.53 -42.80 -3.04
CA LYS A 143 -9.21 -42.48 -4.45
C LYS A 143 -9.54 -41.06 -4.85
N ILE A 144 -10.19 -40.27 -3.98
CA ILE A 144 -10.51 -38.88 -4.28
C ILE A 144 -9.21 -38.07 -4.21
N THR A 145 -8.85 -37.42 -5.31
CA THR A 145 -7.78 -36.43 -5.31
C THR A 145 -8.28 -35.22 -4.50
N ILE A 146 -7.64 -35.01 -3.35
CA ILE A 146 -8.00 -33.88 -2.49
C ILE A 146 -7.63 -32.59 -3.22
N VAL A 147 -8.61 -31.70 -3.36
CA VAL A 147 -8.36 -30.33 -3.83
C VAL A 147 -7.70 -29.58 -2.69
N ASP A 148 -6.49 -29.10 -2.89
CA ASP A 148 -5.81 -28.27 -1.91
C ASP A 148 -6.63 -27.00 -1.65
N LYS A 149 -6.75 -26.64 -0.38
CA LYS A 149 -7.35 -25.35 -0.01
C LYS A 149 -6.56 -24.27 -0.74
N PRO A 150 -7.18 -23.46 -1.63
CA PRO A 150 -6.48 -22.33 -2.21
C PRO A 150 -5.87 -21.53 -1.07
N GLN A 151 -4.58 -21.18 -1.20
CA GLN A 151 -3.97 -20.31 -0.19
C GLN A 151 -4.85 -19.07 -0.11
N GLU A 152 -5.62 -18.97 0.96
CA GLU A 152 -6.24 -17.73 1.32
C GLU A 152 -5.05 -16.79 1.52
N ALA A 153 -4.89 -15.85 0.60
CA ALA A 153 -4.14 -14.67 1.01
C ALA A 153 -4.73 -14.29 2.36
N VAL A 154 -3.92 -13.90 3.30
CA VAL A 154 -4.23 -13.58 4.70
C VAL A 154 -5.33 -12.49 4.83
N ARG A 155 -6.38 -12.56 3.97
CA ARG A 155 -7.47 -11.61 3.80
C ARG A 155 -8.56 -11.68 4.88
N GLU A 156 -8.52 -12.65 5.79
CA GLU A 156 -9.52 -12.79 6.85
C GLU A 156 -9.00 -12.40 8.25
N MET A 157 -7.78 -11.92 8.38
CA MET A 157 -7.41 -11.24 9.61
C MET A 157 -7.95 -9.82 9.56
N HIS A 158 -9.15 -9.62 10.07
CA HIS A 158 -9.67 -8.29 10.41
C HIS A 158 -8.73 -7.67 11.44
N PHE A 159 -7.80 -6.90 10.94
CA PHE A 159 -6.94 -6.10 11.78
C PHE A 159 -7.69 -4.81 12.09
N SER A 160 -8.21 -4.68 13.31
CA SER A 160 -8.82 -3.43 13.77
C SER A 160 -7.74 -2.54 14.36
N LEU A 161 -7.41 -1.47 13.68
CA LEU A 161 -6.62 -0.38 14.21
C LEU A 161 -7.56 0.51 15.04
N GLU A 162 -7.45 0.43 16.34
CA GLU A 162 -8.18 1.32 17.22
C GLU A 162 -7.19 2.21 17.99
N PRO A 163 -7.29 3.55 17.85
CA PRO A 163 -6.45 4.44 18.64
C PRO A 163 -6.78 4.30 20.12
N TYR A 164 -5.75 4.25 20.97
CA TYR A 164 -5.90 4.11 22.43
C TYR A 164 -6.78 5.20 23.04
N CYS A 165 -6.73 6.41 22.50
CA CYS A 165 -7.57 7.50 22.95
C CYS A 165 -8.12 8.32 21.79
N VAL A 166 -9.31 8.85 21.97
CA VAL A 166 -9.94 9.75 21.00
C VAL A 166 -9.35 11.15 21.15
N SER A 167 -8.78 11.70 20.06
CA SER A 167 -8.30 13.08 20.01
C SER A 167 -9.44 14.11 20.10
N GLY A 168 -9.11 15.37 20.33
CA GLY A 168 -10.03 16.49 20.10
C GLY A 168 -10.50 16.54 18.65
N ASN A 169 -11.48 17.39 18.34
CA ASN A 169 -11.99 17.55 16.98
C ASN A 169 -10.95 18.19 16.04
N ASP A 170 -10.22 19.17 16.56
CA ASP A 170 -9.10 19.80 15.87
C ASP A 170 -7.85 18.99 16.16
N VAL A 171 -7.27 18.35 15.13
CA VAL A 171 -6.10 17.47 15.27
C VAL A 171 -4.83 18.23 14.94
N LEU A 172 -4.82 18.99 13.86
CA LEU A 172 -3.68 19.80 13.44
C LEU A 172 -4.18 21.13 12.88
N THR A 173 -3.57 22.23 13.33
CA THR A 173 -3.75 23.56 12.74
C THR A 173 -2.38 24.10 12.34
N VAL A 174 -2.24 24.45 11.07
CA VAL A 174 -1.03 25.04 10.49
C VAL A 174 -1.33 26.49 10.09
N GLU A 175 -0.48 27.43 10.53
CA GLU A 175 -0.68 28.87 10.33
C GLU A 175 0.57 29.50 9.73
N HIS A 176 0.43 30.09 8.54
CA HIS A 176 1.46 30.89 7.86
C HIS A 176 2.81 30.19 7.72
N LEU A 177 2.81 28.85 7.56
CA LEU A 177 4.02 28.05 7.53
C LEU A 177 4.81 28.30 6.25
N SER A 178 6.13 28.53 6.39
CA SER A 178 7.04 28.74 5.28
C SER A 178 8.33 27.97 5.48
N LYS A 179 8.91 27.45 4.39
CA LYS A 179 10.19 26.75 4.39
C LYS A 179 10.98 26.98 3.13
N GLN A 180 12.26 27.29 3.32
CA GLN A 180 13.24 27.47 2.27
C GLN A 180 14.53 26.71 2.63
N PHE A 181 15.23 26.18 1.63
CA PHE A 181 16.59 25.68 1.78
C PHE A 181 17.49 26.46 0.81
N ASP A 182 18.53 27.12 1.35
CA ASP A 182 19.44 27.98 0.61
C ASP A 182 18.67 28.96 -0.29
N THR A 183 18.66 28.71 -1.59
CA THR A 183 17.97 29.56 -2.60
C THR A 183 16.64 28.95 -3.07
N GLN A 184 16.28 27.75 -2.62
CA GLN A 184 15.07 27.08 -3.07
C GLN A 184 13.94 27.26 -2.07
N LEU A 185 12.95 28.07 -2.42
CA LEU A 185 11.70 28.21 -1.69
C LEU A 185 10.83 26.99 -1.97
N LEU A 186 10.43 26.25 -0.92
CA LEU A 186 9.58 25.06 -1.04
C LEU A 186 8.11 25.44 -0.97
N PHE A 187 7.73 26.14 0.09
CA PHE A 187 6.37 26.67 0.27
C PHE A 187 6.40 27.94 1.13
N GLN A 188 5.42 28.78 0.91
CA GLN A 188 5.33 30.08 1.57
C GLN A 188 3.89 30.37 2.02
N ASP A 189 3.74 30.83 3.25
CA ASP A 189 2.48 31.32 3.82
C ASP A 189 1.34 30.29 3.70
N VAL A 190 1.63 29.01 3.97
CA VAL A 190 0.65 27.95 3.88
C VAL A 190 -0.10 27.79 5.20
N SER A 191 -1.42 27.70 5.11
CA SER A 191 -2.32 27.51 6.26
C SER A 191 -3.38 26.47 5.92
N PHE A 192 -3.59 25.53 6.82
CA PHE A 192 -4.63 24.51 6.70
C PHE A 192 -4.92 23.87 8.04
N GLU A 193 -6.07 23.23 8.16
CA GLU A 193 -6.50 22.48 9.35
C GLU A 193 -6.79 21.04 8.97
N ILE A 194 -6.58 20.12 9.91
CA ILE A 194 -7.00 18.73 9.81
C ILE A 194 -7.89 18.41 11.01
N LYS A 195 -9.07 17.86 10.72
CA LYS A 195 -10.05 17.46 11.72
C LYS A 195 -9.94 15.97 12.00
N ARG A 196 -10.45 15.53 13.13
CA ARG A 196 -10.49 14.13 13.52
C ARG A 196 -11.23 13.28 12.50
N GLY A 197 -10.60 12.14 12.15
CA GLY A 197 -11.16 11.19 11.21
C GLY A 197 -10.97 11.56 9.74
N GLU A 198 -10.29 12.69 9.44
CA GLU A 198 -9.90 12.98 8.05
C GLU A 198 -8.70 12.12 7.63
N HIS A 199 -8.79 11.60 6.41
CA HIS A 199 -7.68 10.96 5.71
C HIS A 199 -7.19 11.89 4.62
N VAL A 200 -6.08 12.57 4.86
CA VAL A 200 -5.57 13.65 4.02
C VAL A 200 -4.34 13.19 3.25
N ALA A 201 -4.44 13.15 1.92
CA ALA A 201 -3.32 12.89 1.04
C ALA A 201 -2.63 14.21 0.63
N VAL A 202 -1.31 14.27 0.74
CA VAL A 202 -0.49 15.37 0.22
C VAL A 202 0.15 14.93 -1.08
N ILE A 203 -0.16 15.62 -2.17
CA ILE A 203 0.39 15.36 -3.50
C ILE A 203 1.13 16.56 -4.05
N GLY A 204 1.89 16.39 -5.13
CA GLY A 204 2.64 17.42 -5.80
C GLY A 204 3.92 16.88 -6.43
N ASP A 205 4.62 17.68 -7.22
CA ASP A 205 5.83 17.28 -7.92
C ASP A 205 6.97 16.93 -6.95
N ASN A 206 7.95 16.19 -7.46
CA ASN A 206 9.13 15.85 -6.66
C ASN A 206 9.97 17.09 -6.36
N GLY A 207 10.40 17.21 -5.09
CA GLY A 207 11.21 18.33 -4.62
C GLY A 207 10.42 19.60 -4.27
N THR A 208 9.08 19.54 -4.24
CA THR A 208 8.24 20.70 -3.81
C THR A 208 8.21 20.86 -2.29
N GLY A 209 8.64 19.87 -1.51
CA GLY A 209 8.71 19.98 -0.04
C GLY A 209 7.70 19.16 0.73
N LYS A 210 7.04 18.15 0.11
CA LYS A 210 6.07 17.27 0.77
C LYS A 210 6.65 16.56 2.01
N THR A 211 7.74 15.81 1.84
CA THR A 211 8.48 15.17 2.95
C THR A 211 8.98 16.19 3.96
N THR A 212 9.41 17.39 3.51
CA THR A 212 9.85 18.46 4.42
C THR A 212 8.70 18.94 5.31
N LEU A 213 7.48 19.06 4.77
CA LEU A 213 6.30 19.38 5.56
C LEU A 213 6.07 18.32 6.65
N LEU A 214 6.08 17.02 6.30
CA LEU A 214 5.91 15.94 7.27
C LEU A 214 7.00 15.96 8.36
N LYS A 215 8.27 16.21 7.97
CA LYS A 215 9.38 16.35 8.92
C LYS A 215 9.24 17.58 9.84
N ILE A 216 8.64 18.68 9.37
CA ILE A 216 8.33 19.84 10.22
C ILE A 216 7.24 19.48 11.22
N LEU A 217 6.14 18.87 10.78
CA LEU A 217 5.03 18.47 11.64
C LEU A 217 5.45 17.45 12.70
N ASN A 218 6.42 16.59 12.37
CA ASN A 218 7.04 15.65 13.30
C ASN A 218 8.22 16.25 14.11
N GLN A 219 8.42 17.56 14.02
CA GLN A 219 9.45 18.33 14.75
C GLN A 219 10.91 17.90 14.48
N VAL A 220 11.17 17.17 13.41
CA VAL A 220 12.53 16.81 12.98
C VAL A 220 13.26 18.02 12.36
N ILE A 221 12.53 18.87 11.63
CA ILE A 221 13.04 20.09 11.00
C ILE A 221 12.21 21.27 11.48
N LYS A 222 12.85 22.44 11.70
CA LYS A 222 12.15 23.67 12.04
C LYS A 222 11.65 24.39 10.80
N ALA A 223 10.46 24.97 10.87
CA ALA A 223 9.98 25.94 9.90
C ALA A 223 10.78 27.24 9.98
N ASP A 224 10.81 28.00 8.89
CA ASP A 224 11.47 29.31 8.87
C ASP A 224 10.51 30.39 9.36
N ASN A 225 9.22 30.31 9.00
CA ASN A 225 8.14 31.18 9.50
C ASN A 225 6.88 30.35 9.75
N GLY A 226 5.98 30.93 10.52
CA GLY A 226 4.71 30.32 10.92
C GLY A 226 4.85 29.29 12.02
N SER A 227 3.75 28.66 12.33
CA SER A 227 3.69 27.66 13.40
C SER A 227 2.64 26.60 13.10
N PHE A 228 2.67 25.51 13.85
CA PHE A 228 1.57 24.57 13.89
C PHE A 228 1.25 24.19 15.32
N THR A 229 0.00 23.82 15.56
CA THR A 229 -0.48 23.37 16.86
C THR A 229 -1.18 22.02 16.71
N LEU A 230 -0.90 21.13 17.65
CA LEU A 230 -1.60 19.86 17.78
C LEU A 230 -2.77 20.02 18.74
N GLY A 231 -3.87 19.39 18.40
CA GLY A 231 -5.07 19.40 19.24
C GLY A 231 -4.90 18.61 20.54
N ALA A 232 -5.92 18.69 21.38
CA ALA A 232 -5.92 17.99 22.67
C ALA A 232 -5.86 16.48 22.49
N LYS A 233 -5.00 15.80 23.27
CA LYS A 233 -4.78 14.34 23.27
C LYS A 233 -4.34 13.77 21.93
N VAL A 234 -3.74 14.56 21.04
CA VAL A 234 -3.17 14.06 19.78
C VAL A 234 -1.85 13.35 20.09
N GLN A 235 -1.75 12.11 19.60
CA GLN A 235 -0.55 11.28 19.64
C GLN A 235 -0.16 10.92 18.21
N ILE A 236 1.03 11.35 17.79
CA ILE A 236 1.53 11.14 16.44
C ILE A 236 2.22 9.78 16.34
N GLY A 237 1.86 9.00 15.33
CA GLY A 237 2.63 7.86 14.82
C GLY A 237 3.25 8.25 13.48
N TYR A 238 4.56 8.22 13.37
CA TYR A 238 5.28 8.62 12.17
C TYR A 238 5.92 7.42 11.45
N TYR A 239 5.63 7.29 10.17
CA TYR A 239 6.29 6.35 9.27
C TYR A 239 7.20 7.10 8.32
N ASP A 240 8.52 6.82 8.40
CA ASP A 240 9.55 7.41 7.54
C ASP A 240 9.93 6.45 6.42
N GLN A 241 10.08 6.95 5.21
CA GLN A 241 10.49 6.20 4.03
C GLN A 241 11.85 5.49 4.21
N GLU A 242 12.76 6.05 5.01
CA GLU A 242 14.12 5.52 5.23
C GLU A 242 14.18 4.46 6.35
N HIS A 243 13.05 4.10 6.96
CA HIS A 243 12.92 3.06 8.01
C HIS A 243 13.92 3.20 9.18
N HIS A 244 14.31 4.43 9.53
CA HIS A 244 15.27 4.72 10.61
C HIS A 244 14.83 4.25 12.01
N VAL A 245 13.62 3.71 12.11
CA VAL A 245 13.01 3.29 13.38
C VAL A 245 13.32 1.83 13.73
N LEU A 246 13.93 1.06 12.80
CA LEU A 246 14.22 -0.37 13.01
C LEU A 246 15.65 -0.58 13.48
N HIS A 247 15.84 -1.52 14.43
CA HIS A 247 17.13 -1.93 14.92
C HIS A 247 17.65 -3.11 14.10
N ASP A 248 18.69 -2.91 13.33
CA ASP A 248 19.22 -3.88 12.36
C ASP A 248 19.73 -5.20 13.01
N ASP A 249 20.08 -5.18 14.28
CA ASP A 249 20.62 -6.31 15.05
C ASP A 249 19.55 -7.20 15.71
N LYS A 250 18.30 -6.74 15.75
CA LYS A 250 17.18 -7.50 16.33
C LYS A 250 16.49 -8.39 15.30
N THR A 251 15.80 -9.41 15.79
CA THR A 251 14.83 -10.15 14.98
C THR A 251 13.54 -9.34 14.83
N ILE A 252 12.74 -9.67 13.82
CA ILE A 252 11.41 -9.02 13.61
C ILE A 252 10.55 -9.14 14.88
N PHE A 253 10.58 -10.30 15.53
CA PHE A 253 9.79 -10.54 16.74
C PHE A 253 10.30 -9.70 17.92
N GLU A 254 11.62 -9.65 18.15
CA GLU A 254 12.24 -8.85 19.21
C GLU A 254 11.99 -7.36 19.01
N GLU A 255 12.07 -6.87 17.78
CA GLU A 255 11.79 -5.47 17.43
C GLU A 255 10.41 -5.02 17.90
N ILE A 256 9.40 -5.89 17.75
CA ILE A 256 8.04 -5.56 18.16
C ILE A 256 7.83 -5.82 19.65
N SER A 257 8.32 -6.94 20.17
CA SER A 257 8.10 -7.30 21.58
C SER A 257 8.76 -6.33 22.56
N ASP A 258 9.91 -5.77 22.18
CA ASP A 258 10.63 -4.80 23.04
C ASP A 258 9.91 -3.45 23.11
N ASP A 259 9.32 -3.01 22.00
CA ASP A 259 8.58 -1.74 21.94
C ASP A 259 7.18 -1.85 22.53
N TYR A 260 6.57 -3.05 22.45
CA TYR A 260 5.19 -3.31 22.91
C TYR A 260 5.15 -4.48 23.91
N PRO A 261 5.77 -4.34 25.11
CA PRO A 261 5.91 -5.42 26.08
C PRO A 261 4.57 -5.87 26.71
N HIS A 262 3.50 -5.11 26.50
CA HIS A 262 2.16 -5.46 26.96
C HIS A 262 1.44 -6.44 26.04
N LEU A 263 1.91 -6.60 24.79
CA LEU A 263 1.31 -7.52 23.83
C LEU A 263 1.72 -8.96 24.11
N THR A 264 0.77 -9.87 23.88
CA THR A 264 1.07 -11.30 23.94
C THR A 264 1.80 -11.77 22.69
N ASN A 265 2.58 -12.85 22.82
CA ASN A 265 3.25 -13.48 21.67
C ASN A 265 2.27 -13.83 20.54
N THR A 266 1.02 -14.11 20.86
CA THR A 266 -0.02 -14.44 19.88
C THR A 266 -0.44 -13.19 19.12
N GLU A 267 -0.63 -12.07 19.77
CA GLU A 267 -0.98 -10.78 19.13
C GLU A 267 0.13 -10.31 18.21
N ILE A 268 1.39 -10.36 18.67
CA ILE A 268 2.57 -10.01 17.85
C ILE A 268 2.62 -10.89 16.59
N ARG A 269 2.50 -12.23 16.74
CA ARG A 269 2.52 -13.15 15.60
C ARG A 269 1.35 -12.96 14.65
N ASN A 270 0.17 -12.67 15.16
CA ASN A 270 -1.01 -12.38 14.35
C ASN A 270 -0.82 -11.10 13.52
N THR A 271 -0.29 -10.05 14.14
CA THR A 271 0.04 -8.81 13.43
C THR A 271 1.09 -9.06 12.35
N LEU A 272 2.19 -9.73 12.69
CA LEU A 272 3.24 -10.06 11.72
C LEU A 272 2.73 -10.93 10.58
N ALA A 273 1.84 -11.89 10.87
CA ALA A 273 1.22 -12.73 9.84
C ALA A 273 0.33 -11.92 8.88
N ALA A 274 -0.35 -10.86 9.36
CA ALA A 274 -1.09 -9.92 8.51
C ALA A 274 -0.18 -9.21 7.50
N PHE A 275 1.09 -8.96 7.88
CA PHE A 275 2.12 -8.40 7.01
C PHE A 275 2.99 -9.48 6.32
N GLN A 276 2.48 -10.71 6.20
CA GLN A 276 3.10 -11.85 5.49
C GLN A 276 4.37 -12.42 6.15
N PHE A 277 4.59 -12.19 7.44
CA PHE A 277 5.64 -12.87 8.19
C PHE A 277 5.05 -14.04 8.96
N THR A 278 5.28 -15.27 8.51
CA THR A 278 4.66 -16.48 9.07
C THR A 278 5.71 -17.47 9.59
N GLY A 279 5.31 -18.34 10.52
CA GLY A 279 6.17 -19.41 11.03
C GLY A 279 7.48 -18.92 11.61
N ASP A 280 8.61 -19.37 11.05
CA ASP A 280 9.95 -19.03 11.50
C ASP A 280 10.49 -17.73 10.91
N GLU A 281 9.80 -17.14 9.91
CA GLU A 281 10.21 -15.87 9.30
C GLU A 281 10.23 -14.73 10.32
N VAL A 282 9.39 -14.77 11.35
CA VAL A 282 9.35 -13.77 12.43
C VAL A 282 10.65 -13.67 13.23
N PHE A 283 11.52 -14.69 13.14
CA PHE A 283 12.83 -14.73 13.79
C PHE A 283 13.99 -14.33 12.89
N GLN A 284 13.71 -13.91 11.65
CA GLN A 284 14.73 -13.33 10.78
C GLN A 284 15.23 -12.01 11.34
N VAL A 285 16.53 -11.78 11.19
CA VAL A 285 17.19 -10.56 11.67
C VAL A 285 16.95 -9.43 10.66
N ILE A 286 16.62 -8.25 11.14
CA ILE A 286 16.17 -7.09 10.34
C ILE A 286 17.22 -6.69 9.29
N HIS A 287 18.52 -6.77 9.56
CA HIS A 287 19.56 -6.44 8.58
C HIS A 287 19.51 -7.32 7.33
N SER A 288 19.01 -8.56 7.42
CA SER A 288 18.92 -9.50 6.30
C SER A 288 17.70 -9.29 5.40
N LEU A 289 16.78 -8.44 5.81
CA LEU A 289 15.55 -8.17 5.10
C LEU A 289 15.77 -7.24 3.90
N SER A 290 15.01 -7.48 2.83
CA SER A 290 14.88 -6.55 1.71
C SER A 290 14.21 -5.23 2.16
N GLY A 291 14.34 -4.17 1.35
CA GLY A 291 13.69 -2.88 1.63
C GLY A 291 12.17 -3.00 1.79
N GLY A 292 11.51 -3.83 0.97
CA GLY A 292 10.08 -4.07 1.08
C GLY A 292 9.67 -4.82 2.36
N GLU A 293 10.49 -5.79 2.80
CA GLU A 293 10.27 -6.49 4.06
C GLU A 293 10.47 -5.57 5.26
N LYS A 294 11.53 -4.74 5.27
CA LYS A 294 11.71 -3.70 6.30
C LYS A 294 10.54 -2.73 6.36
N GLY A 295 10.00 -2.34 5.19
CA GLY A 295 8.79 -1.52 5.10
C GLY A 295 7.59 -2.18 5.77
N ARG A 296 7.36 -3.47 5.52
CA ARG A 296 6.25 -4.23 6.15
C ARG A 296 6.42 -4.34 7.67
N VAL A 297 7.64 -4.57 8.17
CA VAL A 297 7.91 -4.59 9.63
C VAL A 297 7.64 -3.21 10.25
N SER A 298 8.10 -2.13 9.62
CA SER A 298 7.86 -0.76 10.09
C SER A 298 6.37 -0.42 10.12
N LEU A 299 5.61 -0.87 9.11
CA LEU A 299 4.17 -0.72 9.08
C LEU A 299 3.48 -1.55 10.18
N ALA A 300 3.88 -2.80 10.37
CA ALA A 300 3.37 -3.64 11.46
C ALA A 300 3.60 -2.97 12.83
N LYS A 301 4.79 -2.40 13.03
CA LYS A 301 5.15 -1.66 14.25
C LYS A 301 4.28 -0.41 14.42
N LEU A 302 4.08 0.37 13.35
CA LEU A 302 3.21 1.54 13.39
C LEU A 302 1.75 1.16 13.73
N MET A 303 1.28 0.05 13.16
CA MET A 303 -0.08 -0.44 13.39
C MET A 303 -0.33 -0.87 14.84
N LEU A 304 0.72 -1.29 15.55
CA LEU A 304 0.64 -1.60 16.97
C LEU A 304 0.79 -0.35 17.86
N SER A 305 1.14 0.80 17.27
CA SER A 305 1.21 2.05 18.01
C SER A 305 -0.18 2.51 18.44
N GLU A 306 -0.27 3.09 19.62
CA GLU A 306 -1.51 3.64 20.17
C GLU A 306 -1.85 5.02 19.58
N ALA A 307 -1.16 5.43 18.54
CA ALA A 307 -1.32 6.73 17.90
C ALA A 307 -2.74 6.95 17.38
N ASN A 308 -3.24 8.18 17.48
CA ASN A 308 -4.53 8.58 16.92
C ASN A 308 -4.39 9.57 15.74
N PHE A 309 -3.16 9.96 15.42
CA PHE A 309 -2.81 10.73 14.24
C PHE A 309 -1.60 10.11 13.54
N LEU A 310 -1.82 9.46 12.41
CA LEU A 310 -0.76 8.83 11.61
C LEU A 310 -0.22 9.81 10.57
N ILE A 311 1.10 9.94 10.52
CA ILE A 311 1.82 10.69 9.48
C ILE A 311 2.67 9.69 8.70
N LEU A 312 2.39 9.51 7.39
CA LEU A 312 3.04 8.50 6.56
C LEU A 312 3.75 9.15 5.37
N ASP A 313 5.04 8.87 5.21
CA ASP A 313 5.83 9.36 4.07
C ASP A 313 6.09 8.22 3.07
N GLU A 314 5.38 8.25 1.94
CA GLU A 314 5.44 7.27 0.85
C GLU A 314 5.29 5.81 1.34
N PRO A 315 4.21 5.46 2.09
CA PRO A 315 4.07 4.16 2.74
C PRO A 315 3.88 3.00 1.75
N THR A 316 3.58 3.28 0.50
CA THR A 316 3.39 2.28 -0.57
C THR A 316 4.67 1.95 -1.33
N ASN A 317 5.77 2.69 -1.11
CA ASN A 317 7.03 2.46 -1.80
C ASN A 317 7.62 1.09 -1.41
N HIS A 318 8.12 0.38 -2.41
CA HIS A 318 8.71 -0.96 -2.27
C HIS A 318 7.77 -2.07 -1.78
N LEU A 319 6.47 -1.78 -1.61
CA LEU A 319 5.48 -2.79 -1.29
C LEU A 319 4.97 -3.47 -2.55
N ASP A 320 4.82 -4.79 -2.50
CA ASP A 320 4.09 -5.54 -3.52
C ASP A 320 2.58 -5.25 -3.46
N ILE A 321 1.86 -5.67 -4.49
CA ILE A 321 0.42 -5.39 -4.62
C ILE A 321 -0.37 -5.94 -3.41
N ALA A 322 -0.02 -7.14 -2.94
CA ALA A 322 -0.71 -7.75 -1.80
C ALA A 322 -0.49 -6.95 -0.50
N SER A 323 0.75 -6.51 -0.24
CA SER A 323 1.07 -5.66 0.92
C SER A 323 0.40 -4.29 0.85
N LYS A 324 0.27 -3.70 -0.36
CA LYS A 324 -0.49 -2.46 -0.56
C LYS A 324 -1.97 -2.64 -0.23
N GLU A 325 -2.59 -3.75 -0.67
CA GLU A 325 -3.99 -4.07 -0.36
C GLU A 325 -4.23 -4.21 1.15
N ILE A 326 -3.31 -4.87 1.86
CA ILE A 326 -3.38 -4.99 3.33
C ILE A 326 -3.28 -3.62 4.01
N LEU A 327 -2.35 -2.77 3.56
CA LEU A 327 -2.21 -1.41 4.08
C LEU A 327 -3.47 -0.58 3.82
N GLU A 328 -4.03 -0.64 2.60
CA GLU A 328 -5.27 0.06 2.24
C GLU A 328 -6.43 -0.36 3.14
N GLU A 329 -6.61 -1.66 3.35
CA GLU A 329 -7.66 -2.19 4.23
C GLU A 329 -7.46 -1.74 5.69
N ALA A 330 -6.23 -1.81 6.18
CA ALA A 330 -5.89 -1.37 7.53
C ALA A 330 -6.18 0.12 7.74
N LEU A 331 -5.79 0.99 6.79
CA LEU A 331 -6.04 2.42 6.89
C LEU A 331 -7.52 2.78 6.72
N ASN A 332 -8.25 2.08 5.86
CA ASN A 332 -9.70 2.30 5.70
C ASN A 332 -10.51 1.91 6.94
N ASN A 333 -10.02 0.93 7.71
CA ASN A 333 -10.63 0.52 8.97
C ASN A 333 -10.16 1.38 10.17
N TYR A 334 -9.12 2.18 9.98
CA TYR A 334 -8.59 3.03 11.04
C TYR A 334 -9.53 4.21 11.34
N THR A 335 -9.92 4.34 12.59
CA THR A 335 -10.87 5.39 13.04
C THR A 335 -10.20 6.70 13.43
N GLY A 336 -8.86 6.75 13.45
CA GLY A 336 -8.08 7.95 13.74
C GLY A 336 -7.95 8.87 12.53
N THR A 337 -7.00 9.80 12.61
CA THR A 337 -6.71 10.78 11.56
C THR A 337 -5.43 10.39 10.83
N ILE A 338 -5.39 10.59 9.53
CA ILE A 338 -4.23 10.24 8.72
C ILE A 338 -3.81 11.42 7.84
N LEU A 339 -2.51 11.72 7.83
CA LEU A 339 -1.88 12.61 6.88
C LEU A 339 -0.76 11.84 6.18
N TYR A 340 -0.79 11.75 4.86
CA TYR A 340 0.22 11.00 4.15
C TYR A 340 0.64 11.63 2.83
N VAL A 341 1.88 11.36 2.44
CA VAL A 341 2.40 11.63 1.09
C VAL A 341 2.39 10.32 0.32
N SER A 342 1.86 10.32 -0.89
CA SER A 342 1.99 9.18 -1.81
C SER A 342 1.91 9.60 -3.27
N HIS A 343 2.55 8.82 -4.13
CA HIS A 343 2.43 8.90 -5.58
C HIS A 343 1.60 7.75 -6.16
N ASP A 344 1.12 6.83 -5.32
CA ASP A 344 0.25 5.73 -5.72
C ASP A 344 -1.20 6.21 -5.85
N ARG A 345 -1.63 6.41 -7.08
CA ARG A 345 -2.97 6.94 -7.40
C ARG A 345 -4.10 6.03 -6.94
N TYR A 346 -3.88 4.71 -6.98
CA TYR A 346 -4.88 3.74 -6.54
C TYR A 346 -5.03 3.80 -5.02
N PHE A 347 -3.91 3.86 -4.31
CA PHE A 347 -3.88 4.03 -2.87
C PHE A 347 -4.56 5.33 -2.43
N ILE A 348 -4.23 6.46 -3.07
CA ILE A 348 -4.87 7.75 -2.78
C ILE A 348 -6.38 7.67 -3.03
N ASN A 349 -6.79 7.06 -4.14
CA ASN A 349 -8.21 6.98 -4.51
C ASN A 349 -9.02 6.12 -3.52
N SER A 350 -8.41 5.07 -2.96
CA SER A 350 -9.07 4.16 -2.03
C SER A 350 -9.11 4.65 -0.58
N THR A 351 -8.13 5.50 -0.18
CA THR A 351 -7.95 5.86 1.24
C THR A 351 -8.20 7.33 1.56
N ALA A 352 -8.02 8.25 0.59
CA ALA A 352 -8.17 9.68 0.84
C ALA A 352 -9.62 10.12 0.90
N SER A 353 -9.97 10.89 1.91
CA SER A 353 -11.20 11.68 1.97
C SER A 353 -10.98 13.13 1.52
N ARG A 354 -9.72 13.57 1.48
CA ARG A 354 -9.29 14.94 1.13
C ARG A 354 -7.88 14.92 0.56
N ILE A 355 -7.63 15.79 -0.42
CA ILE A 355 -6.32 15.95 -1.05
C ILE A 355 -5.82 17.39 -0.89
N LEU A 356 -4.57 17.54 -0.47
CA LEU A 356 -3.82 18.79 -0.47
C LEU A 356 -2.74 18.72 -1.54
N GLU A 357 -2.90 19.47 -2.63
CA GLU A 357 -1.90 19.55 -3.69
C GLU A 357 -0.94 20.71 -3.43
N LEU A 358 0.35 20.40 -3.30
CA LEU A 358 1.39 21.40 -3.19
C LEU A 358 1.85 21.83 -4.59
N VAL A 359 1.36 22.97 -5.03
CA VAL A 359 1.64 23.54 -6.35
C VAL A 359 1.93 25.04 -6.22
N ASN A 360 2.89 25.55 -6.98
CA ASN A 360 3.30 26.96 -6.94
C ASN A 360 3.56 27.48 -5.50
N GLN A 361 4.23 26.66 -4.67
CA GLN A 361 4.62 27.00 -3.30
C GLN A 361 3.44 27.21 -2.32
N THR A 362 2.23 26.80 -2.68
CA THR A 362 1.02 26.87 -1.85
C THR A 362 0.22 25.56 -1.91
N PHE A 363 -0.77 25.43 -1.03
CA PHE A 363 -1.68 24.29 -1.05
C PHE A 363 -3.00 24.61 -1.71
N VAL A 364 -3.42 23.74 -2.63
CA VAL A 364 -4.77 23.70 -3.17
C VAL A 364 -5.51 22.54 -2.50
N ASN A 365 -6.72 22.81 -2.01
CA ASN A 365 -7.51 21.86 -1.24
C ASN A 365 -8.65 21.26 -2.06
N TYR A 366 -8.70 19.93 -2.12
CA TYR A 366 -9.75 19.16 -2.80
C TYR A 366 -10.46 18.27 -1.79
N ILE A 367 -11.75 18.46 -1.60
CA ILE A 367 -12.57 17.67 -0.66
C ILE A 367 -13.13 16.46 -1.42
N GLY A 368 -12.38 15.37 -1.42
CA GLY A 368 -12.71 14.14 -2.14
C GLY A 368 -11.49 13.25 -2.38
N ASN A 369 -11.70 12.18 -3.12
CA ASN A 369 -10.68 11.21 -3.52
C ASN A 369 -9.90 11.67 -4.77
N TYR A 370 -9.08 10.76 -5.33
CA TYR A 370 -8.25 11.06 -6.49
C TYR A 370 -9.06 11.30 -7.77
N ASP A 371 -10.20 10.60 -7.95
CA ASP A 371 -11.08 10.83 -9.10
C ASP A 371 -11.68 12.24 -9.06
N TYR A 372 -12.14 12.69 -7.89
CA TYR A 372 -12.62 14.06 -7.69
C TYR A 372 -11.53 15.10 -7.96
N TYR A 373 -10.29 14.83 -7.52
CA TYR A 373 -9.15 15.68 -7.80
C TYR A 373 -8.94 15.84 -9.32
N LEU A 374 -8.97 14.74 -10.09
CA LEU A 374 -8.81 14.78 -11.55
C LEU A 374 -9.89 15.63 -12.23
N GLU A 375 -11.13 15.54 -11.77
CA GLU A 375 -12.24 16.32 -12.33
C GLU A 375 -12.10 17.83 -12.05
N LYS A 376 -11.58 18.19 -10.88
CA LYS A 376 -11.54 19.59 -10.41
C LYS A 376 -10.19 20.28 -10.55
N LYS A 377 -9.13 19.55 -10.89
CA LYS A 377 -7.77 20.07 -10.96
C LYS A 377 -7.65 21.33 -11.80
N ASP A 378 -8.13 21.30 -13.04
CA ASP A 378 -7.98 22.42 -13.98
C ASP A 378 -8.76 23.65 -13.52
N GLU A 379 -9.98 23.46 -13.01
CA GLU A 379 -10.86 24.54 -12.53
C GLU A 379 -10.26 25.24 -11.30
N LEU A 380 -9.86 24.47 -10.29
CA LEU A 380 -9.37 25.01 -9.03
C LEU A 380 -7.96 25.59 -9.17
N THR A 381 -7.07 24.95 -9.93
CA THR A 381 -5.71 25.48 -10.15
C THR A 381 -5.75 26.84 -10.86
N GLN A 382 -6.63 27.03 -11.85
CA GLN A 382 -6.82 28.33 -12.49
C GLN A 382 -7.38 29.39 -11.53
N THR A 383 -8.30 29.03 -10.68
CA THR A 383 -8.89 29.94 -9.69
C THR A 383 -7.86 30.42 -8.67
N TYR A 384 -7.01 29.51 -8.17
CA TYR A 384 -5.96 29.84 -7.22
C TYR A 384 -4.81 30.64 -7.88
N ALA A 385 -4.42 30.33 -9.13
CA ALA A 385 -3.45 31.11 -9.87
C ALA A 385 -3.92 32.57 -10.08
N SER A 386 -5.19 32.77 -10.38
CA SER A 386 -5.80 34.08 -10.56
C SER A 386 -5.85 34.90 -9.25
N SER A 387 -6.08 34.25 -8.11
CA SER A 387 -6.13 34.91 -6.80
C SER A 387 -4.77 35.38 -6.29
N GLN A 388 -3.68 34.73 -6.69
CA GLN A 388 -2.31 35.19 -6.35
C GLN A 388 -1.84 36.40 -7.17
N ILE A 389 -2.26 36.51 -8.44
CA ILE A 389 -1.95 37.68 -9.28
C ILE A 389 -2.64 38.93 -8.74
N GLN A 390 -3.78 38.82 -8.04
CA GLN A 390 -4.48 39.96 -7.43
C GLN A 390 -3.89 40.40 -6.07
N ARG A 391 -2.99 39.60 -5.47
CA ARG A 391 -2.33 39.93 -4.19
C ARG A 391 -0.91 40.49 -4.34
N GLN A 392 -0.36 40.55 -5.54
CA GLN A 392 0.86 41.30 -5.92
C GLN A 392 0.51 42.67 -6.48
#